data_970b46f7a1b82faf73c358bff11a72c4
#
_entry.id   970b46f7a1b82faf73c358bff11a72c4
#
_cell.length_a   1.000
_cell.length_b   1.000
_cell.length_c   1.000
_cell.angle_alpha   90.00
_cell.angle_beta   90.00
_cell.angle_gamma   90.00
#
_symmetry.space_group_name_H-M   'P 1'
#
loop_
_entity.id
_entity.type
_entity.pdbx_description
1 polymer ?
#
loop_
_entity_poly.entity_id
_entity_poly.type
_entity_poly.pdbx_seq_one_letter_code
_entity_poly.pdbx_strand_id
1 'polypeptide(L)'
;DSSPAIQNRYLISNLNSALDDCSYDEQGNPFGSLVEVENQKNIGDLLSAQKIKWGYFAGGFTPTGKNKLGGAICGKASISRYSVKSLDYFPGGVLEPFQYFKSTSNPHHLPPSSVSLIGSQDQANHQYDLDNFYKVLDDNNLPAVSFIKAKSFEDEHGDFSDPLDGQNFLVKIINKVMESNSWKNTAIIITYDDTDGSYDHVLPPKSQFDSVVGRHGFGQRVPFLVISPYSKSNYVDHTLLNQASILKFIEYNWGLGSIGGSSIDASSNNILNLFDFKSTNQKLILNVDGVIKR
;
A
#
# COMPACT_ATOMS: atom_id res chain seq x y z
N ASP A 1 16.19 -14.41 -21.33
CA ASP A 1 16.90 -14.05 -20.09
C ASP A 1 17.28 -15.33 -19.34
N SER A 2 18.58 -15.50 -19.09
CA SER A 2 19.15 -16.70 -18.45
C SER A 2 19.39 -16.51 -16.94
N SER A 3 18.65 -15.59 -16.30
CA SER A 3 18.83 -15.31 -14.89
C SER A 3 18.52 -16.55 -14.02
N PRO A 4 19.23 -16.76 -12.91
CA PRO A 4 18.95 -17.87 -11.99
C PRO A 4 17.51 -17.90 -11.46
N ALA A 5 16.85 -16.77 -11.39
CA ALA A 5 15.47 -16.64 -11.00
C ALA A 5 14.52 -17.37 -11.96
N ILE A 6 14.76 -17.28 -13.27
CA ILE A 6 13.98 -18.00 -14.29
C ILE A 6 14.29 -19.50 -14.25
N GLN A 7 15.56 -19.89 -14.08
CA GLN A 7 15.95 -21.28 -13.99
C GLN A 7 15.30 -22.01 -12.82
N ASN A 8 15.06 -21.34 -11.71
CA ASN A 8 14.41 -21.89 -10.51
C ASN A 8 12.88 -21.72 -10.51
N ARG A 9 12.27 -21.25 -11.62
CA ARG A 9 10.83 -21.00 -11.76
C ARG A 9 10.25 -19.96 -10.80
N TYR A 10 11.06 -19.06 -10.25
CA TYR A 10 10.59 -17.91 -9.50
C TYR A 10 10.50 -16.71 -10.44
N LEU A 11 9.29 -16.29 -10.73
CA LEU A 11 9.06 -15.05 -11.44
C LEU A 11 9.21 -13.90 -10.43
N ILE A 12 10.26 -13.12 -10.57
CA ILE A 12 10.38 -11.82 -9.95
C ILE A 12 9.98 -10.81 -11.04
N SER A 13 8.72 -10.56 -11.19
CA SER A 13 8.22 -9.53 -12.11
C SER A 13 6.86 -9.05 -11.64
N ASN A 14 6.44 -7.92 -12.17
CA ASN A 14 5.09 -7.42 -11.98
C ASN A 14 4.11 -8.39 -12.65
N LEU A 15 3.39 -9.15 -11.85
CA LEU A 15 2.34 -10.05 -12.30
C LEU A 15 0.99 -9.37 -12.07
N ASN A 16 0.09 -9.49 -13.02
CA ASN A 16 -1.24 -8.92 -12.88
C ASN A 16 -2.14 -9.85 -12.08
N SER A 17 -3.11 -9.28 -11.35
CA SER A 17 -4.10 -10.09 -10.64
C SER A 17 -5.10 -10.72 -11.62
N ALA A 18 -5.35 -12.02 -11.48
CA ALA A 18 -6.46 -12.68 -12.17
C ALA A 18 -7.84 -12.24 -11.65
N LEU A 19 -7.87 -11.62 -10.47
CA LEU A 19 -9.06 -11.16 -9.77
C LEU A 19 -9.27 -9.64 -9.91
N ASP A 20 -8.77 -9.04 -11.00
CA ASP A 20 -8.93 -7.62 -11.28
C ASP A 20 -9.32 -7.42 -12.74
N ASP A 21 -10.50 -6.86 -12.99
CA ASP A 21 -10.97 -6.58 -14.36
C ASP A 21 -10.00 -5.68 -15.14
N CYS A 22 -9.26 -4.79 -14.44
CA CYS A 22 -8.28 -3.92 -15.05
C CYS A 22 -6.99 -4.64 -15.47
N SER A 23 -6.90 -5.94 -15.21
CA SER A 23 -5.88 -6.82 -15.80
C SER A 23 -6.15 -7.19 -17.25
N TYR A 24 -7.28 -6.76 -17.81
CA TYR A 24 -7.73 -7.16 -19.15
C TYR A 24 -8.01 -5.94 -20.03
N ASP A 25 -7.78 -6.11 -21.33
CA ASP A 25 -8.10 -5.10 -22.33
C ASP A 25 -9.62 -5.00 -22.60
N GLU A 26 -10.01 -4.10 -23.51
CA GLU A 26 -11.41 -3.93 -23.92
C GLU A 26 -12.02 -5.17 -24.59
N GLN A 27 -11.20 -6.07 -25.07
CA GLN A 27 -11.59 -7.33 -25.70
C GLN A 27 -11.63 -8.49 -24.71
N GLY A 28 -11.13 -8.30 -23.48
CA GLY A 28 -11.04 -9.32 -22.43
C GLY A 28 -9.75 -10.14 -22.51
N ASN A 29 -8.72 -9.70 -23.25
CA ASN A 29 -7.41 -10.34 -23.24
C ASN A 29 -6.59 -9.82 -22.06
N PRO A 30 -5.81 -10.69 -21.37
CA PRO A 30 -5.01 -10.28 -20.24
C PRO A 30 -3.79 -9.43 -20.66
N PHE A 31 -3.43 -8.44 -19.86
CA PHE A 31 -2.21 -7.68 -19.98
C PHE A 31 -1.01 -8.45 -19.40
N GLY A 32 -0.63 -9.55 -20.00
CA GLY A 32 0.49 -10.38 -19.55
C GLY A 32 0.08 -11.56 -18.67
N SER A 33 0.97 -11.98 -17.76
CA SER A 33 0.73 -13.14 -16.92
C SER A 33 -0.14 -12.80 -15.72
N LEU A 34 -1.15 -13.64 -15.48
CA LEU A 34 -2.10 -13.47 -14.37
C LEU A 34 -1.78 -14.42 -13.22
N VAL A 35 -1.99 -13.93 -12.00
CA VAL A 35 -1.81 -14.68 -10.75
C VAL A 35 -3.00 -14.49 -9.82
N GLU A 36 -3.39 -15.57 -9.16
CA GLU A 36 -4.24 -15.58 -7.98
C GLU A 36 -3.48 -16.27 -6.84
N VAL A 37 -3.56 -15.71 -5.63
CA VAL A 37 -2.97 -16.34 -4.45
C VAL A 37 -4.02 -17.22 -3.80
N GLU A 38 -3.86 -18.54 -3.97
CA GLU A 38 -4.77 -19.54 -3.43
C GLU A 38 -4.34 -20.03 -2.05
N ASN A 39 -5.32 -20.38 -1.21
CA ASN A 39 -5.11 -21.05 0.08
C ASN A 39 -4.20 -20.33 1.07
N GLN A 40 -4.04 -19.02 0.91
CA GLN A 40 -3.30 -18.17 1.83
C GLN A 40 -4.18 -17.03 2.33
N LYS A 41 -3.91 -16.59 3.55
CA LYS A 41 -4.52 -15.41 4.15
C LYS A 41 -3.63 -14.19 3.93
N ASN A 42 -4.25 -13.02 4.04
CA ASN A 42 -3.56 -11.75 4.15
C ASN A 42 -3.99 -11.02 5.44
N ILE A 43 -3.41 -9.87 5.72
CA ILE A 43 -3.72 -9.09 6.92
C ILE A 43 -5.18 -8.63 6.95
N GLY A 44 -5.80 -8.39 5.79
CA GLY A 44 -7.21 -8.02 5.67
C GLY A 44 -8.15 -9.11 6.18
N ASP A 45 -7.81 -10.39 5.96
CA ASP A 45 -8.57 -11.52 6.50
C ASP A 45 -8.56 -11.52 8.03
N LEU A 46 -7.40 -11.24 8.64
CA LEU A 46 -7.28 -11.19 10.10
C LEU A 46 -8.05 -10.02 10.70
N LEU A 47 -7.96 -8.84 10.07
CA LEU A 47 -8.71 -7.64 10.49
C LEU A 47 -10.22 -7.88 10.37
N SER A 48 -10.69 -8.44 9.26
CA SER A 48 -12.10 -8.75 9.02
C SER A 48 -12.64 -9.77 10.02
N ALA A 49 -11.86 -10.82 10.33
CA ALA A 49 -12.24 -11.83 11.33
C ALA A 49 -12.46 -11.24 12.73
N GLN A 50 -11.73 -10.19 13.09
CA GLN A 50 -11.87 -9.45 14.35
C GLN A 50 -12.81 -8.23 14.24
N LYS A 51 -13.47 -8.05 13.09
CA LYS A 51 -14.37 -6.91 12.81
C LYS A 51 -13.69 -5.54 12.97
N ILE A 52 -12.39 -5.47 12.73
CA ILE A 52 -11.63 -4.22 12.69
C ILE A 52 -11.87 -3.59 11.32
N LYS A 53 -12.31 -2.33 11.31
CA LYS A 53 -12.50 -1.60 10.05
C LYS A 53 -11.14 -1.37 9.37
N TRP A 54 -11.05 -1.72 8.09
CA TRP A 54 -9.85 -1.50 7.29
C TRP A 54 -10.19 -1.22 5.83
N GLY A 55 -9.27 -0.64 5.10
CA GLY A 55 -9.44 -0.41 3.67
C GLY A 55 -8.12 -0.14 2.96
N TYR A 56 -8.09 -0.48 1.68
CA TYR A 56 -7.04 -0.08 0.76
C TYR A 56 -7.60 0.99 -0.19
N PHE A 57 -6.88 2.09 -0.32
CA PHE A 57 -7.31 3.26 -1.08
C PHE A 57 -6.30 3.54 -2.20
N ALA A 58 -6.59 3.07 -3.41
CA ALA A 58 -5.71 3.22 -4.57
C ALA A 58 -6.14 4.39 -5.46
N GLY A 59 -5.18 5.15 -5.93
CA GLY A 59 -5.45 6.22 -6.88
C GLY A 59 -5.95 5.68 -8.22
N GLY A 60 -7.07 6.23 -8.71
CA GLY A 60 -7.64 5.83 -10.00
C GLY A 60 -8.39 4.49 -10.01
N PHE A 61 -8.70 3.93 -8.85
CA PHE A 61 -9.43 2.66 -8.71
C PHE A 61 -10.85 2.72 -9.29
N THR A 62 -11.47 3.90 -9.35
CA THR A 62 -12.80 4.06 -9.95
C THR A 62 -12.74 3.83 -11.46
N PRO A 63 -13.53 2.88 -12.01
CA PRO A 63 -13.54 2.60 -13.44
C PRO A 63 -13.99 3.81 -14.27
N THR A 64 -13.45 3.94 -15.46
CA THR A 64 -13.87 4.94 -16.46
C THR A 64 -14.95 4.42 -17.41
N GLY A 65 -15.20 3.11 -17.40
CA GLY A 65 -16.16 2.46 -18.26
C GLY A 65 -16.23 0.96 -18.02
N LYS A 66 -16.87 0.27 -18.96
CA LYS A 66 -16.95 -1.19 -18.98
C LYS A 66 -16.47 -1.72 -20.32
N ASN A 67 -15.75 -2.84 -20.30
CA ASN A 67 -15.38 -3.56 -21.51
C ASN A 67 -16.57 -4.32 -22.12
N LYS A 68 -16.38 -4.95 -23.27
CA LYS A 68 -17.42 -5.68 -24.00
C LYS A 68 -17.98 -6.87 -23.22
N LEU A 69 -17.26 -7.38 -22.23
CA LEU A 69 -17.66 -8.48 -21.37
C LEU A 69 -18.32 -8.00 -20.07
N GLY A 70 -18.43 -6.67 -19.87
CA GLY A 70 -19.03 -6.06 -18.69
C GLY A 70 -18.05 -5.78 -17.55
N GLY A 71 -16.79 -6.16 -17.67
CA GLY A 71 -15.73 -5.88 -16.70
C GLY A 71 -15.32 -4.40 -16.67
N ALA A 72 -14.72 -3.97 -15.58
CA ALA A 72 -14.27 -2.60 -15.39
C ALA A 72 -13.11 -2.23 -16.34
N ILE A 73 -13.07 -0.96 -16.76
CA ILE A 73 -11.94 -0.35 -17.49
C ILE A 73 -11.33 0.74 -16.62
N CYS A 74 -10.04 0.61 -16.27
CA CYS A 74 -9.27 1.59 -15.52
C CYS A 74 -8.49 2.50 -16.48
N GLY A 75 -9.20 3.33 -17.22
CA GLY A 75 -8.63 4.14 -18.30
C GLY A 75 -8.31 5.60 -17.93
N LYS A 76 -8.50 5.99 -16.65
CA LYS A 76 -8.15 7.35 -16.23
C LYS A 76 -6.64 7.52 -16.23
N ALA A 77 -6.17 8.62 -16.84
CA ALA A 77 -4.77 8.94 -16.95
C ALA A 77 -4.50 10.38 -16.53
N SER A 78 -3.40 10.59 -15.87
CA SER A 78 -2.89 11.90 -15.47
C SER A 78 -1.52 12.17 -16.09
N ILE A 79 -1.07 13.41 -16.00
CA ILE A 79 0.20 13.85 -16.56
C ILE A 79 1.06 14.35 -15.41
N SER A 80 2.26 13.78 -15.28
CA SER A 80 3.25 14.22 -14.30
C SER A 80 3.79 15.60 -14.65
N ARG A 81 4.48 16.23 -13.71
CA ARG A 81 5.16 17.52 -13.90
C ARG A 81 6.14 17.49 -15.08
N TYR A 82 6.76 16.36 -15.40
CA TYR A 82 7.62 16.17 -16.57
C TYR A 82 6.86 15.88 -17.87
N SER A 83 5.54 16.07 -17.88
CA SER A 83 4.69 15.84 -19.05
C SER A 83 4.60 14.37 -19.50
N VAL A 84 4.91 13.44 -18.62
CA VAL A 84 4.70 12.01 -18.87
C VAL A 84 3.26 11.66 -18.50
N LYS A 85 2.54 11.05 -19.43
CA LYS A 85 1.18 10.57 -19.23
C LYS A 85 1.21 9.11 -18.79
N SER A 86 0.59 8.82 -17.66
CA SER A 86 0.42 7.46 -17.14
C SER A 86 -1.03 7.20 -16.73
N LEU A 87 -1.42 5.92 -16.66
CA LEU A 87 -2.70 5.54 -16.06
C LEU A 87 -2.65 5.83 -14.56
N ASP A 88 -3.71 6.38 -13.99
CA ASP A 88 -3.80 6.67 -12.55
C ASP A 88 -3.74 5.39 -11.71
N TYR A 89 -4.45 4.35 -12.16
CA TYR A 89 -4.39 2.99 -11.63
C TYR A 89 -3.57 2.13 -12.59
N PHE A 90 -2.47 1.57 -12.10
CA PHE A 90 -1.60 0.77 -12.97
C PHE A 90 -2.33 -0.52 -13.37
N PRO A 91 -2.30 -0.91 -14.67
CA PRO A 91 -3.07 -2.06 -15.15
C PRO A 91 -2.78 -3.31 -14.34
N GLY A 92 -3.84 -4.05 -14.04
CA GLY A 92 -3.73 -5.39 -13.48
C GLY A 92 -3.59 -5.49 -11.98
N GLY A 93 -3.86 -4.41 -11.25
CA GLY A 93 -3.80 -4.49 -9.78
C GLY A 93 -2.39 -4.70 -9.21
N VAL A 94 -1.34 -4.51 -10.02
CA VAL A 94 0.06 -4.71 -9.61
C VAL A 94 0.39 -3.95 -8.33
N LEU A 95 -0.21 -2.76 -8.15
CA LEU A 95 0.01 -1.90 -6.99
C LEU A 95 -1.06 -2.09 -5.90
N GLU A 96 -1.91 -3.13 -6.02
CA GLU A 96 -3.00 -3.42 -5.09
C GLU A 96 -2.92 -4.87 -4.60
N PRO A 97 -2.12 -5.17 -3.57
CA PRO A 97 -1.84 -6.54 -3.16
C PRO A 97 -3.07 -7.35 -2.73
N PHE A 98 -4.13 -6.70 -2.26
CA PHE A 98 -5.36 -7.38 -1.85
C PHE A 98 -6.20 -7.90 -3.01
N GLN A 99 -6.00 -7.39 -4.23
CA GLN A 99 -6.65 -7.89 -5.44
C GLN A 99 -6.17 -9.29 -5.86
N TYR A 100 -5.05 -9.78 -5.32
CA TYR A 100 -4.57 -11.13 -5.62
C TYR A 100 -5.24 -12.23 -4.80
N PHE A 101 -6.05 -11.89 -3.81
CA PHE A 101 -6.69 -12.83 -2.90
C PHE A 101 -8.21 -12.76 -3.06
N LYS A 102 -8.83 -13.92 -3.33
CA LYS A 102 -10.28 -14.01 -3.51
C LYS A 102 -11.09 -13.47 -2.31
N SER A 103 -10.53 -13.56 -1.11
CA SER A 103 -11.19 -13.09 0.12
C SER A 103 -11.30 -11.58 0.21
N THR A 104 -10.36 -10.85 -0.40
CA THR A 104 -10.26 -9.39 -0.26
C THR A 104 -10.34 -8.61 -1.57
N SER A 105 -10.37 -9.29 -2.72
CA SER A 105 -10.48 -8.62 -4.02
C SER A 105 -11.85 -7.96 -4.23
N ASN A 106 -11.84 -6.88 -5.01
CA ASN A 106 -13.01 -6.24 -5.61
C ASN A 106 -12.85 -6.26 -7.13
N PRO A 107 -13.09 -7.42 -7.79
CA PRO A 107 -12.73 -7.62 -9.20
C PRO A 107 -13.34 -6.59 -10.14
N HIS A 108 -14.55 -6.15 -9.85
CA HIS A 108 -15.31 -5.25 -10.71
C HIS A 108 -15.21 -3.78 -10.30
N HIS A 109 -14.32 -3.45 -9.36
CA HIS A 109 -14.13 -2.10 -8.84
C HIS A 109 -15.44 -1.43 -8.41
N LEU A 110 -16.29 -2.19 -7.71
CA LEU A 110 -17.57 -1.67 -7.22
C LEU A 110 -17.33 -0.59 -6.17
N PRO A 111 -18.05 0.54 -6.25
CA PRO A 111 -17.93 1.58 -5.22
C PRO A 111 -18.51 1.09 -3.89
N PRO A 112 -18.14 1.71 -2.75
CA PRO A 112 -18.84 1.43 -1.49
C PRO A 112 -20.30 1.82 -1.60
N SER A 113 -21.22 1.04 -0.99
CA SER A 113 -22.66 1.32 -0.99
C SER A 113 -22.97 2.64 -0.29
N SER A 114 -22.15 3.03 0.69
CA SER A 114 -22.19 4.35 1.33
C SER A 114 -20.84 4.68 1.99
N VAL A 115 -20.59 5.95 2.25
CA VAL A 115 -19.36 6.40 2.95
C VAL A 115 -19.28 5.79 4.35
N SER A 116 -20.41 5.61 5.03
CA SER A 116 -20.45 5.02 6.38
C SER A 116 -20.05 3.54 6.43
N LEU A 117 -20.13 2.82 5.31
CA LEU A 117 -19.73 1.42 5.18
C LEU A 117 -18.27 1.23 4.76
N ILE A 118 -17.56 2.29 4.39
CA ILE A 118 -16.14 2.20 4.07
C ILE A 118 -15.38 1.62 5.27
N GLY A 119 -14.56 0.63 5.00
CA GLY A 119 -13.82 -0.14 6.00
C GLY A 119 -14.59 -1.31 6.62
N SER A 120 -15.85 -1.50 6.25
CA SER A 120 -16.67 -2.64 6.67
C SER A 120 -16.93 -3.58 5.50
N GLN A 121 -17.46 -4.77 5.79
CA GLN A 121 -17.88 -5.71 4.75
C GLN A 121 -18.99 -5.10 3.90
N ASP A 122 -18.74 -4.94 2.61
CA ASP A 122 -19.62 -4.34 1.62
C ASP A 122 -19.25 -4.85 0.22
N GLN A 123 -19.99 -4.43 -0.81
CA GLN A 123 -19.71 -4.78 -2.21
C GLN A 123 -18.32 -4.32 -2.69
N ALA A 124 -17.75 -3.28 -2.09
CA ALA A 124 -16.40 -2.80 -2.39
C ALA A 124 -15.29 -3.69 -1.77
N ASN A 125 -15.66 -4.62 -0.90
CA ASN A 125 -14.77 -5.59 -0.25
C ASN A 125 -13.44 -4.99 0.25
N HIS A 126 -13.54 -3.82 0.90
CA HIS A 126 -12.41 -3.06 1.45
C HIS A 126 -11.45 -2.40 0.43
N GLN A 127 -11.74 -2.47 -0.87
CA GLN A 127 -10.93 -1.87 -1.95
C GLN A 127 -11.63 -0.62 -2.49
N TYR A 128 -10.98 0.52 -2.42
CA TYR A 128 -11.59 1.83 -2.67
C TYR A 128 -10.70 2.71 -3.54
N ASP A 129 -11.33 3.67 -4.23
CA ASP A 129 -10.59 4.79 -4.81
C ASP A 129 -10.04 5.72 -3.72
N LEU A 130 -8.89 6.32 -3.98
CA LEU A 130 -8.25 7.29 -3.07
C LEU A 130 -9.18 8.46 -2.69
N ASP A 131 -10.12 8.86 -3.57
CA ASP A 131 -11.10 9.90 -3.25
C ASP A 131 -12.00 9.51 -2.07
N ASN A 132 -12.21 8.21 -1.83
CA ASN A 132 -12.96 7.73 -0.67
C ASN A 132 -12.19 7.91 0.64
N PHE A 133 -10.84 7.91 0.61
CA PHE A 133 -10.04 8.22 1.79
C PHE A 133 -10.28 9.65 2.30
N TYR A 134 -10.34 10.60 1.38
CA TYR A 134 -10.65 11.99 1.77
C TYR A 134 -12.07 12.10 2.36
N LYS A 135 -13.06 11.42 1.77
CA LYS A 135 -14.44 11.42 2.27
C LYS A 135 -14.54 10.87 3.69
N VAL A 136 -13.86 9.74 4.01
CA VAL A 136 -13.92 9.18 5.37
C VAL A 136 -13.22 10.06 6.40
N LEU A 137 -12.20 10.82 6.01
CA LEU A 137 -11.60 11.82 6.88
C LEU A 137 -12.56 12.97 7.19
N ASP A 138 -13.23 13.49 6.16
CA ASP A 138 -14.21 14.60 6.32
C ASP A 138 -15.42 14.14 7.14
N ASP A 139 -15.87 12.90 6.98
CA ASP A 139 -17.00 12.33 7.70
C ASP A 139 -16.63 11.74 9.09
N ASN A 140 -15.38 11.87 9.53
CA ASN A 140 -14.89 11.27 10.78
C ASN A 140 -15.14 9.76 10.87
N ASN A 141 -15.08 9.04 9.76
CA ASN A 141 -15.27 7.59 9.66
C ASN A 141 -14.01 6.87 9.18
N LEU A 142 -12.83 7.39 9.50
CA LEU A 142 -11.55 6.79 9.11
C LEU A 142 -11.47 5.33 9.60
N PRO A 143 -11.22 4.34 8.74
CA PRO A 143 -10.96 2.97 9.16
C PRO A 143 -9.77 2.88 10.10
N ALA A 144 -9.78 1.88 11.00
CA ALA A 144 -8.72 1.67 11.98
C ALA A 144 -7.37 1.34 11.33
N VAL A 145 -7.40 0.67 10.16
CA VAL A 145 -6.23 0.44 9.31
C VAL A 145 -6.56 0.91 7.90
N SER A 146 -5.76 1.81 7.37
CA SER A 146 -5.92 2.36 6.02
C SER A 146 -4.60 2.25 5.26
N PHE A 147 -4.60 1.47 4.19
CA PHE A 147 -3.50 1.43 3.23
C PHE A 147 -3.78 2.43 2.12
N ILE A 148 -2.77 3.18 1.71
CA ILE A 148 -2.93 4.25 0.72
C ILE A 148 -1.86 4.08 -0.35
N LYS A 149 -2.29 4.04 -1.61
CA LYS A 149 -1.39 4.07 -2.77
C LYS A 149 -1.71 5.29 -3.62
N ALA A 150 -0.68 6.03 -3.97
CA ALA A 150 -0.75 7.18 -4.86
C ALA A 150 -1.21 6.75 -6.26
N LYS A 151 -1.64 7.72 -7.08
CA LYS A 151 -1.76 7.53 -8.52
C LYS A 151 -0.38 7.41 -9.14
N SER A 152 -0.25 6.69 -10.24
CA SER A 152 1.05 6.44 -10.86
C SER A 152 1.84 7.70 -11.19
N PHE A 153 1.19 8.82 -11.55
CA PHE A 153 1.92 10.05 -11.86
C PHE A 153 2.53 10.75 -10.63
N GLU A 154 2.12 10.36 -9.40
CA GLU A 154 2.52 10.95 -8.12
C GLU A 154 3.03 9.90 -7.12
N ASP A 155 3.45 8.71 -7.58
CA ASP A 155 3.93 7.59 -6.75
C ASP A 155 5.46 7.48 -6.67
N GLU A 156 6.17 8.40 -7.33
CA GLU A 156 7.63 8.52 -7.40
C GLU A 156 8.34 7.43 -8.23
N HIS A 157 7.61 6.60 -8.99
CA HIS A 157 8.22 5.67 -9.93
C HIS A 157 8.94 6.42 -11.07
N GLY A 158 10.21 6.04 -11.33
CA GLY A 158 11.11 6.81 -12.21
C GLY A 158 10.67 7.00 -13.65
N ASP A 159 9.83 6.11 -14.19
CA ASP A 159 9.45 6.15 -15.60
C ASP A 159 8.29 7.11 -15.89
N PHE A 160 7.43 7.38 -14.94
CA PHE A 160 6.19 8.12 -15.19
C PHE A 160 5.77 9.10 -14.08
N SER A 161 6.50 9.15 -12.99
CA SER A 161 6.26 10.07 -11.89
C SER A 161 7.42 11.03 -11.67
N ASP A 162 7.19 12.08 -10.89
CA ASP A 162 8.18 13.07 -10.47
C ASP A 162 8.25 13.07 -8.95
N PRO A 163 9.44 13.06 -8.34
CA PRO A 163 9.58 13.15 -6.87
C PRO A 163 8.86 14.34 -6.24
N LEU A 164 8.71 15.45 -6.97
CA LEU A 164 7.95 16.61 -6.49
C LEU A 164 6.43 16.40 -6.53
N ASP A 165 5.93 15.62 -7.48
CA ASP A 165 4.52 15.22 -7.49
C ASP A 165 4.23 14.28 -6.32
N GLY A 166 5.11 13.31 -6.04
CA GLY A 166 5.05 12.44 -4.86
C GLY A 166 5.13 13.22 -3.55
N GLN A 167 6.08 14.17 -3.45
CA GLN A 167 6.15 15.05 -2.28
C GLN A 167 4.85 15.81 -2.05
N ASN A 168 4.24 16.36 -3.11
CA ASN A 168 2.97 17.07 -3.02
C ASN A 168 1.85 16.15 -2.52
N PHE A 169 1.79 14.93 -3.03
CA PHE A 169 0.85 13.90 -2.60
C PHE A 169 1.03 13.59 -1.10
N LEU A 170 2.25 13.29 -0.67
CA LEU A 170 2.55 12.97 0.73
C LEU A 170 2.20 14.13 1.67
N VAL A 171 2.60 15.36 1.34
CA VAL A 171 2.28 16.54 2.15
C VAL A 171 0.77 16.74 2.27
N LYS A 172 0.02 16.56 1.18
CA LYS A 172 -1.43 16.68 1.18
C LYS A 172 -2.09 15.64 2.09
N ILE A 173 -1.69 14.36 1.98
CA ILE A 173 -2.22 13.27 2.80
C ILE A 173 -1.89 13.49 4.28
N ILE A 174 -0.63 13.78 4.60
CA ILE A 174 -0.17 13.98 5.98
C ILE A 174 -0.93 15.13 6.64
N ASN A 175 -1.01 16.28 5.97
CA ASN A 175 -1.73 17.44 6.49
C ASN A 175 -3.22 17.13 6.71
N LYS A 176 -3.87 16.47 5.74
CA LYS A 176 -5.29 16.11 5.83
C LYS A 176 -5.56 15.19 7.03
N VAL A 177 -4.70 14.20 7.27
CA VAL A 177 -4.81 13.31 8.43
C VAL A 177 -4.54 14.08 9.73
N MET A 178 -3.51 14.92 9.76
CA MET A 178 -3.18 15.74 10.92
C MET A 178 -4.29 16.73 11.28
N GLU A 179 -5.03 17.23 10.29
CA GLU A 179 -6.17 18.15 10.50
C GLU A 179 -7.44 17.44 10.96
N SER A 180 -7.53 16.12 10.77
CA SER A 180 -8.71 15.34 11.15
C SER A 180 -8.80 15.13 12.66
N ASN A 181 -10.02 14.82 13.13
CA ASN A 181 -10.26 14.45 14.53
C ASN A 181 -9.59 13.12 14.92
N SER A 182 -9.23 12.30 13.95
CA SER A 182 -8.57 11.01 14.17
C SER A 182 -7.09 11.15 14.51
N TRP A 183 -6.47 12.31 14.22
CA TRP A 183 -5.03 12.53 14.40
C TRP A 183 -4.49 12.11 15.76
N LYS A 184 -5.21 12.43 16.82
CA LYS A 184 -4.79 12.12 18.21
C LYS A 184 -4.54 10.64 18.49
N ASN A 185 -5.05 9.76 17.65
CA ASN A 185 -4.92 8.29 17.77
C ASN A 185 -4.35 7.66 16.50
N THR A 186 -3.67 8.42 15.66
CA THR A 186 -3.20 7.94 14.35
C THR A 186 -1.67 7.88 14.29
N ALA A 187 -1.16 6.84 13.67
CA ALA A 187 0.20 6.76 13.18
C ALA A 187 0.19 6.66 11.65
N ILE A 188 0.91 7.56 10.99
CA ILE A 188 1.17 7.49 9.56
C ILE A 188 2.51 6.80 9.39
N ILE A 189 2.53 5.73 8.60
CA ILE A 189 3.73 5.00 8.24
C ILE A 189 3.95 5.20 6.75
N ILE A 190 5.13 5.65 6.36
CA ILE A 190 5.49 5.90 4.97
C ILE A 190 6.67 5.01 4.63
N THR A 191 6.54 4.24 3.57
CA THR A 191 7.62 3.41 3.02
C THR A 191 7.40 3.24 1.52
N TYR A 192 8.42 2.77 0.83
CA TYR A 192 8.32 2.39 -0.58
C TYR A 192 8.12 0.88 -0.68
N ASP A 193 7.43 0.44 -1.72
CA ASP A 193 7.22 -0.96 -2.06
C ASP A 193 8.53 -1.62 -2.54
N ASP A 194 9.34 -0.90 -3.32
CA ASP A 194 10.66 -1.34 -3.72
C ASP A 194 11.62 -0.15 -4.00
N THR A 195 12.76 -0.39 -4.59
CA THR A 195 13.79 0.61 -4.92
C THR A 195 13.82 0.94 -6.39
N ASP A 196 12.92 0.40 -7.19
CA ASP A 196 12.89 0.54 -8.66
C ASP A 196 14.26 0.23 -9.32
N GLY A 197 14.98 -0.75 -8.77
CA GLY A 197 16.31 -1.13 -9.23
C GLY A 197 17.43 -0.14 -8.91
N SER A 198 17.17 0.90 -8.12
CA SER A 198 18.18 1.89 -7.70
C SER A 198 19.28 1.23 -6.87
N TYR A 199 20.53 1.64 -7.11
CA TYR A 199 21.68 1.06 -6.44
C TYR A 199 21.74 1.46 -4.96
N ASP A 200 21.93 0.47 -4.08
CA ASP A 200 22.29 0.67 -2.68
C ASP A 200 23.72 0.14 -2.43
N HIS A 201 24.60 0.98 -1.89
CA HIS A 201 25.99 0.63 -1.57
C HIS A 201 26.13 -0.17 -0.27
N VAL A 202 25.02 -0.46 0.43
CA VAL A 202 25.01 -1.33 1.62
C VAL A 202 24.46 -2.68 1.24
N LEU A 203 25.24 -3.73 1.45
CA LEU A 203 24.80 -5.10 1.20
C LEU A 203 23.63 -5.46 2.13
N PRO A 204 22.56 -6.07 1.57
CA PRO A 204 21.47 -6.56 2.40
C PRO A 204 21.96 -7.57 3.44
N PRO A 205 21.38 -7.60 4.64
CA PRO A 205 21.67 -8.64 5.62
C PRO A 205 21.30 -10.01 5.07
N LYS A 206 22.04 -11.05 5.47
CA LYS A 206 21.65 -12.43 5.16
C LYS A 206 20.35 -12.76 5.88
N SER A 207 19.43 -13.38 5.16
CA SER A 207 18.17 -13.86 5.73
C SER A 207 18.26 -15.36 6.06
N GLN A 208 17.59 -15.77 7.11
CA GLN A 208 17.39 -17.21 7.40
C GLN A 208 16.59 -17.93 6.30
N PHE A 209 15.93 -17.20 5.43
CA PHE A 209 15.14 -17.72 4.32
C PHE A 209 15.92 -17.89 3.02
N ASP A 210 17.18 -17.40 2.95
CA ASP A 210 18.03 -17.46 1.75
C ASP A 210 18.34 -18.91 1.30
N SER A 211 18.22 -19.88 2.19
CA SER A 211 18.53 -21.29 1.93
C SER A 211 17.33 -22.13 1.49
N VAL A 212 16.11 -21.64 1.63
CA VAL A 212 14.90 -22.47 1.45
C VAL A 212 14.35 -22.39 0.03
N VAL A 213 14.37 -21.23 -0.61
CA VAL A 213 13.69 -21.04 -1.90
C VAL A 213 14.39 -19.97 -2.76
N GLY A 214 15.70 -19.96 -2.83
CA GLY A 214 16.42 -18.92 -3.54
C GLY A 214 16.47 -17.59 -2.77
N ARG A 215 16.44 -16.48 -3.45
CA ARG A 215 16.65 -15.17 -2.84
C ARG A 215 15.39 -14.58 -2.19
N HIS A 216 14.81 -15.25 -1.20
CA HIS A 216 13.80 -14.67 -0.33
C HIS A 216 14.48 -14.08 0.90
N GLY A 217 15.01 -12.88 0.79
CA GLY A 217 15.71 -12.20 1.86
C GLY A 217 15.49 -10.72 1.81
N PHE A 218 16.32 -10.02 2.56
CA PHE A 218 16.33 -8.56 2.52
C PHE A 218 16.85 -8.08 1.16
N GLY A 219 16.18 -7.09 0.58
CA GLY A 219 16.64 -6.34 -0.58
C GLY A 219 17.41 -5.10 -0.18
N GLN A 220 17.47 -4.16 -1.12
CA GLN A 220 18.02 -2.83 -0.89
C GLN A 220 17.19 -2.09 0.17
N ARG A 221 17.82 -1.11 0.83
CA ARG A 221 17.12 -0.30 1.82
C ARG A 221 16.11 0.62 1.13
N VAL A 222 14.93 0.73 1.73
CA VAL A 222 13.91 1.70 1.34
C VAL A 222 13.69 2.70 2.49
N PRO A 223 13.27 3.94 2.21
CA PRO A 223 12.89 4.89 3.24
C PRO A 223 11.78 4.35 4.13
N PHE A 224 11.85 4.65 5.43
CA PHE A 224 10.83 4.29 6.40
C PHE A 224 10.64 5.42 7.40
N LEU A 225 9.43 5.97 7.47
CA LEU A 225 9.09 7.11 8.34
C LEU A 225 7.83 6.79 9.15
N VAL A 226 7.84 7.21 10.42
CA VAL A 226 6.66 7.17 11.29
C VAL A 226 6.35 8.57 11.77
N ILE A 227 5.12 9.01 11.52
CA ILE A 227 4.61 10.32 11.91
C ILE A 227 3.37 10.09 12.78
N SER A 228 3.43 10.50 14.05
CA SER A 228 2.35 10.32 15.02
C SER A 228 2.48 11.34 16.13
N PRO A 229 1.40 11.67 16.85
CA PRO A 229 1.52 12.38 18.12
C PRO A 229 2.47 11.67 19.10
N TYR A 230 2.61 10.35 18.97
CA TYR A 230 3.40 9.50 19.87
C TYR A 230 4.72 9.01 19.28
N SER A 231 5.09 9.40 18.06
CA SER A 231 6.41 9.03 17.52
C SER A 231 7.52 9.79 18.24
N LYS A 232 8.65 9.13 18.46
CA LYS A 232 9.85 9.80 19.01
C LYS A 232 10.36 10.86 18.04
N SER A 233 10.61 12.06 18.54
CA SER A 233 11.16 13.17 17.73
C SER A 233 12.68 13.05 17.59
N ASN A 234 13.20 13.35 16.38
CA ASN A 234 14.64 13.31 16.08
C ASN A 234 15.29 11.96 16.45
N TYR A 235 14.57 10.87 16.23
CA TYR A 235 15.01 9.53 16.57
C TYR A 235 15.21 8.69 15.32
N VAL A 236 16.31 7.96 15.29
CA VAL A 236 16.61 6.96 14.27
C VAL A 236 16.62 5.59 14.95
N ASP A 237 15.77 4.69 14.50
CA ASP A 237 15.78 3.30 14.96
C ASP A 237 16.77 2.48 14.11
N HIS A 238 17.61 1.72 14.78
CA HIS A 238 18.58 0.80 14.16
C HIS A 238 18.11 -0.66 14.18
N THR A 239 16.88 -0.89 14.56
CA THR A 239 16.27 -2.24 14.47
C THR A 239 16.18 -2.65 13.00
N LEU A 240 16.62 -3.88 12.69
CA LEU A 240 16.46 -4.42 11.35
C LEU A 240 14.97 -4.65 11.05
N LEU A 241 14.42 -3.85 10.16
CA LEU A 241 13.03 -3.90 9.74
C LEU A 241 12.92 -4.41 8.30
N ASN A 242 11.75 -4.90 7.95
CA ASN A 242 11.32 -5.19 6.59
C ASN A 242 9.86 -4.79 6.42
N GLN A 243 9.30 -4.93 5.22
CA GLN A 243 7.91 -4.53 4.95
C GLN A 243 6.89 -5.26 5.84
N ALA A 244 7.15 -6.54 6.19
CA ALA A 244 6.29 -7.28 7.10
C ALA A 244 6.36 -6.77 8.57
N SER A 245 7.30 -5.90 8.90
CA SER A 245 7.32 -5.21 10.21
C SER A 245 6.10 -4.33 10.42
N ILE A 246 5.51 -3.79 9.35
CA ILE A 246 4.26 -3.03 9.39
C ILE A 246 3.11 -3.98 9.73
N LEU A 247 3.06 -5.16 9.09
CA LEU A 247 2.07 -6.19 9.40
C LEU A 247 2.19 -6.64 10.85
N LYS A 248 3.42 -6.87 11.31
CA LYS A 248 3.72 -7.21 12.72
C LYS A 248 3.20 -6.16 13.70
N PHE A 249 3.32 -4.90 13.37
CA PHE A 249 2.78 -3.82 14.20
C PHE A 249 1.25 -3.82 14.23
N ILE A 250 0.60 -4.03 13.09
CA ILE A 250 -0.87 -4.16 12.99
C ILE A 250 -1.33 -5.36 13.82
N GLU A 251 -0.72 -6.53 13.66
CA GLU A 251 -1.03 -7.73 14.42
C GLU A 251 -0.93 -7.51 15.92
N TYR A 252 0.16 -6.88 16.36
CA TYR A 252 0.38 -6.57 17.78
C TYR A 252 -0.68 -5.60 18.32
N ASN A 253 -0.96 -4.53 17.58
CA ASN A 253 -1.86 -3.47 18.03
C ASN A 253 -3.31 -3.95 18.22
N TRP A 254 -3.76 -4.90 17.43
CA TRP A 254 -5.12 -5.44 17.51
C TRP A 254 -5.18 -6.91 18.00
N GLY A 255 -4.07 -7.51 18.40
CA GLY A 255 -4.04 -8.88 18.93
C GLY A 255 -4.48 -9.94 17.92
N LEU A 256 -4.12 -9.77 16.64
CA LEU A 256 -4.65 -10.61 15.55
C LEU A 256 -3.97 -11.98 15.43
N GLY A 257 -2.80 -12.17 16.05
CA GLY A 257 -1.92 -13.29 15.72
C GLY A 257 -1.19 -13.04 14.38
N SER A 258 -0.49 -14.06 13.87
CA SER A 258 0.22 -13.96 12.59
C SER A 258 -0.64 -14.45 11.43
N ILE A 259 -0.32 -13.97 10.21
CA ILE A 259 -0.97 -14.39 8.95
C ILE A 259 -0.78 -15.89 8.74
N GLY A 260 0.42 -16.40 9.03
CA GLY A 260 0.76 -17.81 8.84
C GLY A 260 1.12 -18.13 7.36
N GLY A 261 1.11 -19.42 7.03
CA GLY A 261 1.51 -19.86 5.69
C GLY A 261 2.97 -19.50 5.36
N SER A 262 3.20 -18.88 4.23
CA SER A 262 4.52 -18.42 3.77
C SER A 262 4.87 -17.01 4.22
N SER A 263 4.02 -16.33 5.01
CA SER A 263 4.27 -14.95 5.45
C SER A 263 5.42 -14.88 6.46
N ILE A 264 6.24 -13.86 6.34
CA ILE A 264 7.40 -13.63 7.22
C ILE A 264 7.10 -12.71 8.41
N ASP A 265 5.85 -12.26 8.56
CA ASP A 265 5.39 -11.38 9.63
C ASP A 265 5.72 -11.91 11.02
N ALA A 266 5.54 -13.22 11.25
CA ALA A 266 5.83 -13.85 12.53
C ALA A 266 7.30 -13.68 12.98
N SER A 267 8.23 -13.68 12.04
CA SER A 267 9.68 -13.55 12.27
C SER A 267 10.21 -12.12 12.12
N SER A 268 9.39 -11.20 11.68
CA SER A 268 9.78 -9.79 11.51
C SER A 268 9.82 -9.05 12.86
N ASN A 269 10.70 -8.07 12.96
CA ASN A 269 10.75 -7.18 14.12
C ASN A 269 9.60 -6.18 14.09
N ASN A 270 9.18 -5.73 15.28
CA ASN A 270 8.14 -4.71 15.44
C ASN A 270 8.74 -3.31 15.41
N ILE A 271 7.93 -2.32 15.06
CA ILE A 271 8.31 -0.90 14.99
C ILE A 271 8.02 -0.12 16.29
N LEU A 272 7.71 -0.80 17.39
CA LEU A 272 7.34 -0.17 18.67
C LEU A 272 8.40 0.77 19.22
N ASN A 273 9.69 0.52 18.92
CA ASN A 273 10.79 1.39 19.33
C ASN A 273 10.68 2.82 18.79
N LEU A 274 9.89 3.05 17.74
CA LEU A 274 9.67 4.38 17.16
C LEU A 274 8.67 5.22 17.97
N PHE A 275 8.00 4.65 18.96
CA PHE A 275 6.95 5.33 19.73
C PHE A 275 7.37 5.62 21.18
N ASP A 276 6.85 6.73 21.71
CA ASP A 276 6.80 7.07 23.13
C ASP A 276 5.39 7.48 23.49
N PHE A 277 4.66 6.59 24.16
CA PHE A 277 3.28 6.84 24.57
C PHE A 277 3.13 7.66 25.86
N LYS A 278 4.23 8.14 26.44
CA LYS A 278 4.23 8.98 27.65
C LYS A 278 4.13 10.47 27.33
N SER A 279 4.49 10.85 26.11
CA SER A 279 4.50 12.23 25.63
C SER A 279 3.78 12.34 24.30
N THR A 280 3.30 13.52 23.96
CA THR A 280 2.69 13.81 22.65
C THR A 280 3.44 14.94 21.95
N ASN A 281 3.69 14.75 20.66
CA ASN A 281 4.27 15.76 19.80
C ASN A 281 3.25 16.84 19.42
N GLN A 282 3.73 18.05 19.22
CA GLN A 282 2.92 19.09 18.62
C GLN A 282 2.61 18.76 17.16
N LYS A 283 1.41 19.13 16.74
CA LYS A 283 1.00 19.06 15.36
C LYS A 283 1.81 20.04 14.51
N LEU A 284 2.36 19.57 13.39
CA LEU A 284 3.08 20.37 12.41
C LEU A 284 2.35 20.30 11.08
N ILE A 285 1.99 21.44 10.50
CA ILE A 285 1.43 21.48 9.15
C ILE A 285 2.59 21.68 8.18
N LEU A 286 2.74 20.72 7.28
CA LEU A 286 3.80 20.71 6.29
C LEU A 286 3.48 21.66 5.12
N ASN A 287 4.52 22.17 4.49
CA ASN A 287 4.42 22.94 3.26
C ASN A 287 5.37 22.33 2.21
N VAL A 288 4.92 22.25 0.98
CA VAL A 288 5.73 21.78 -0.17
C VAL A 288 6.99 22.60 -0.39
N ASP A 289 7.01 23.87 0.04
CA ASP A 289 8.19 24.76 -0.05
C ASP A 289 9.19 24.55 1.10
N GLY A 290 9.01 23.52 1.91
CA GLY A 290 9.88 23.22 3.05
C GLY A 290 9.72 24.15 4.26
N VAL A 291 8.75 25.06 4.23
CA VAL A 291 8.43 25.98 5.34
C VAL A 291 7.44 25.32 6.27
N ILE A 292 7.81 25.13 7.54
CA ILE A 292 6.90 24.63 8.56
C ILE A 292 6.02 25.79 9.03
N LYS A 293 4.73 25.67 8.81
CA LYS A 293 3.74 26.57 9.44
C LYS A 293 3.53 26.08 10.89
N ARG A 294 4.00 26.87 11.83
CA ARG A 294 3.75 26.66 13.26
C ARG A 294 2.41 27.21 13.69
#